data_45c07cd47ed5f3b02a79c1923a209f5a
#
_entry.id   45c07cd47ed5f3b02a79c1923a209f5a
#
_cell.length_a   1.000
_cell.length_b   1.000
_cell.length_c   1.000
_cell.angle_alpha   90.00
_cell.angle_beta   90.00
_cell.angle_gamma   90.00
#
_symmetry.space_group_name_H-M   'P 1'
#
loop_
_entity.id
_entity.type
_entity.pdbx_description
1 polymer ?
#
loop_
_entity_poly.entity_id
_entity_poly.type
_entity_poly.pdbx_seq_one_letter_code
_entity_poly.pdbx_strand_id
1 'polypeptide(L)'
;MKTFEKQLLNMNTNNYTIKSQEALQSAVQIAQGNGQQAIEPAHLLKGVVQNGENVVNFIFNKLGVNKGAVLSALDGIIASYPKVSGGNPYLSSDSNRVMTKAQQLASEMGDQYISLEHIFMAIVAGKEQTARLLKDNGVTEKDTKAAVLELRKGSNVNSQSAEDSYDSLNRYAINLNERARNGKLDP
;
A
#
# COMPACT_ATOMS: atom_id res chain seq x y z
N MET A 1 10.16 -14.99 -17.52
CA MET A 1 9.76 -13.57 -17.59
C MET A 1 8.43 -13.36 -18.32
N LYS A 2 8.24 -13.79 -19.55
CA LYS A 2 7.02 -13.54 -20.36
C LYS A 2 5.71 -14.17 -19.83
N THR A 3 5.75 -15.24 -19.07
CA THR A 3 4.54 -15.94 -18.54
C THR A 3 3.93 -15.21 -17.34
N PHE A 4 4.73 -14.46 -16.65
CA PHE A 4 4.39 -13.76 -15.41
C PHE A 4 3.72 -12.41 -15.63
N GLU A 5 4.24 -11.61 -16.58
CA GLU A 5 3.54 -10.42 -17.08
C GLU A 5 2.13 -10.76 -17.55
N LYS A 6 1.95 -11.98 -18.11
CA LYS A 6 0.65 -12.45 -18.59
C LYS A 6 -0.35 -12.78 -17.48
N GLN A 7 0.08 -13.11 -16.28
CA GLN A 7 -0.82 -13.37 -15.13
C GLN A 7 -1.22 -12.10 -14.37
N LEU A 8 -0.32 -11.11 -14.24
CA LEU A 8 -0.71 -9.75 -13.84
C LEU A 8 -1.57 -9.08 -14.93
N LEU A 9 -1.33 -9.39 -16.20
CA LEU A 9 -2.14 -8.92 -17.34
C LEU A 9 -3.55 -9.56 -17.37
N ASN A 10 -3.77 -10.71 -16.72
CA ASN A 10 -5.11 -11.26 -16.51
C ASN A 10 -5.88 -10.53 -15.37
N MET A 11 -5.20 -9.84 -14.48
CA MET A 11 -5.82 -8.79 -13.69
C MET A 11 -5.85 -7.54 -14.58
N ASN A 12 -7.01 -7.05 -14.91
CA ASN A 12 -7.15 -5.78 -15.65
C ASN A 12 -6.57 -4.64 -14.80
N THR A 13 -5.23 -4.44 -14.88
CA THR A 13 -4.50 -3.44 -14.09
C THR A 13 -4.68 -2.02 -14.64
N ASN A 14 -5.44 -1.84 -15.71
CA ASN A 14 -5.72 -0.53 -16.29
C ASN A 14 -6.40 0.43 -15.32
N ASN A 15 -7.09 -0.12 -14.31
CA ASN A 15 -7.80 0.64 -13.29
C ASN A 15 -6.93 0.90 -12.03
N TYR A 16 -5.64 0.62 -12.09
CA TYR A 16 -4.72 0.86 -10.98
C TYR A 16 -3.80 2.04 -11.29
N THR A 17 -3.44 2.79 -10.26
CA THR A 17 -2.38 3.80 -10.41
C THR A 17 -1.04 3.12 -10.74
N ILE A 18 -0.11 3.86 -11.32
CA ILE A 18 1.23 3.35 -11.66
C ILE A 18 1.90 2.79 -10.41
N LYS A 19 1.87 3.51 -9.29
CA LYS A 19 2.46 3.06 -8.02
C LYS A 19 1.79 1.79 -7.47
N SER A 20 0.49 1.65 -7.64
CA SER A 20 -0.21 0.42 -7.26
C SER A 20 0.21 -0.78 -8.13
N GLN A 21 0.39 -0.58 -9.43
CA GLN A 21 0.90 -1.62 -10.33
C GLN A 21 2.34 -2.02 -9.93
N GLU A 22 3.21 -1.06 -9.63
CA GLU A 22 4.56 -1.30 -9.15
C GLU A 22 4.57 -2.05 -7.80
N ALA A 23 3.65 -1.70 -6.88
CA ALA A 23 3.50 -2.39 -5.60
C ALA A 23 3.09 -3.86 -5.77
N LEU A 24 2.15 -4.13 -6.69
CA LEU A 24 1.75 -5.50 -7.03
C LEU A 24 2.91 -6.29 -7.64
N GLN A 25 3.68 -5.68 -8.54
CA GLN A 25 4.86 -6.30 -9.11
C GLN A 25 5.93 -6.59 -8.05
N SER A 26 6.16 -5.65 -7.13
CA SER A 26 7.08 -5.85 -6.01
C SER A 26 6.63 -6.98 -5.09
N ALA A 27 5.33 -7.08 -4.77
CA ALA A 27 4.79 -8.17 -3.96
C ALA A 27 5.10 -9.55 -4.56
N VAL A 28 4.99 -9.63 -5.84
CA VAL A 28 5.33 -10.85 -6.58
C VAL A 28 6.83 -11.16 -6.52
N GLN A 29 7.68 -10.16 -6.78
CA GLN A 29 9.14 -10.33 -6.71
C GLN A 29 9.58 -10.75 -5.30
N ILE A 30 8.95 -10.20 -4.24
CA ILE A 30 9.21 -10.56 -2.86
C ILE A 30 8.85 -12.04 -2.61
N ALA A 31 7.67 -12.49 -3.04
CA ALA A 31 7.26 -13.87 -2.89
C ALA A 31 8.23 -14.83 -3.61
N GLN A 32 8.56 -14.53 -4.87
CA GLN A 32 9.50 -15.32 -5.65
C GLN A 32 10.90 -15.34 -5.04
N GLY A 33 11.40 -14.19 -4.59
CA GLY A 33 12.72 -14.09 -3.94
C GLY A 33 12.82 -14.91 -2.66
N ASN A 34 11.69 -15.17 -1.99
CA ASN A 34 11.59 -16.04 -0.82
C ASN A 34 11.28 -17.51 -1.19
N GLY A 35 11.16 -17.85 -2.45
CA GLY A 35 10.79 -19.20 -2.90
C GLY A 35 9.32 -19.54 -2.62
N GLN A 36 8.44 -18.55 -2.56
CA GLN A 36 7.03 -18.71 -2.25
C GLN A 36 6.19 -18.53 -3.51
N GLN A 37 5.19 -19.38 -3.69
CA GLN A 37 4.27 -19.35 -4.85
C GLN A 37 3.02 -18.51 -4.57
N ALA A 38 2.45 -18.63 -3.38
CA ALA A 38 1.30 -17.85 -2.98
C ALA A 38 1.73 -16.42 -2.63
N ILE A 39 1.14 -15.45 -3.32
CA ILE A 39 1.29 -14.04 -2.98
C ILE A 39 0.26 -13.73 -1.90
N GLU A 40 0.72 -13.57 -0.67
CA GLU A 40 -0.08 -13.33 0.51
C GLU A 40 -0.23 -11.81 0.79
N PRO A 41 -1.19 -11.38 1.63
CA PRO A 41 -1.34 -9.97 2.01
C PRO A 41 -0.08 -9.33 2.57
N ALA A 42 0.80 -10.10 3.22
CA ALA A 42 2.08 -9.58 3.70
C ALA A 42 3.00 -9.15 2.57
N HIS A 43 3.01 -9.87 1.45
CA HIS A 43 3.74 -9.45 0.24
C HIS A 43 3.15 -8.18 -0.36
N LEU A 44 1.80 -8.07 -0.40
CA LEU A 44 1.12 -6.86 -0.87
C LEU A 44 1.48 -5.66 0.01
N LEU A 45 1.42 -5.81 1.33
CA LEU A 45 1.80 -4.73 2.25
C LEU A 45 3.26 -4.31 2.07
N LYS A 46 4.18 -5.27 1.93
CA LYS A 46 5.59 -4.97 1.69
C LYS A 46 5.79 -4.23 0.37
N GLY A 47 5.09 -4.63 -0.69
CA GLY A 47 5.08 -3.94 -1.98
C GLY A 47 4.55 -2.50 -1.88
N VAL A 48 3.45 -2.29 -1.14
CA VAL A 48 2.90 -0.95 -0.85
C VAL A 48 3.90 -0.08 -0.11
N VAL A 49 4.59 -0.63 0.91
CA VAL A 49 5.62 0.11 1.66
C VAL A 49 6.79 0.52 0.76
N GLN A 50 7.24 -0.37 -0.13
CA GLN A 50 8.38 -0.09 -1.01
C GLN A 50 8.08 0.97 -2.07
N ASN A 51 6.86 1.00 -2.59
CA ASN A 51 6.48 1.90 -3.70
C ASN A 51 5.71 3.13 -3.24
N GLY A 52 5.25 3.17 -2.00
CA GLY A 52 4.48 4.26 -1.41
C GLY A 52 4.99 4.67 -0.04
N GLU A 53 6.29 4.78 0.13
CA GLU A 53 6.90 5.11 1.42
C GLU A 53 6.31 6.38 2.04
N ASN A 54 6.08 7.43 1.24
CA ASN A 54 5.50 8.69 1.71
C ASN A 54 4.06 8.51 2.21
N VAL A 55 3.25 7.72 1.51
CA VAL A 55 1.87 7.40 1.89
C VAL A 55 1.86 6.64 3.21
N VAL A 56 2.66 5.58 3.32
CA VAL A 56 2.75 4.74 4.53
C VAL A 56 3.32 5.53 5.70
N ASN A 57 4.37 6.33 5.48
CA ASN A 57 4.95 7.19 6.52
C ASN A 57 3.93 8.20 7.04
N PHE A 58 3.15 8.83 6.16
CA PHE A 58 2.10 9.76 6.57
C PHE A 58 1.07 9.07 7.47
N ILE A 59 0.55 7.91 7.03
CA ILE A 59 -0.44 7.15 7.80
C ILE A 59 0.14 6.71 9.15
N PHE A 60 1.33 6.12 9.17
CA PHE A 60 1.95 5.63 10.41
C PHE A 60 2.28 6.75 11.38
N ASN A 61 2.83 7.87 10.90
CA ASN A 61 3.12 9.04 11.73
C ASN A 61 1.82 9.63 12.32
N LYS A 62 0.77 9.71 11.52
CA LYS A 62 -0.55 10.21 11.97
C LYS A 62 -1.15 9.33 13.06
N LEU A 63 -0.98 8.02 12.97
CA LEU A 63 -1.49 7.03 13.92
C LEU A 63 -0.52 6.73 15.07
N GLY A 64 0.67 7.32 15.09
CA GLY A 64 1.68 7.07 16.13
C GLY A 64 2.26 5.65 16.07
N VAL A 65 2.30 5.02 14.90
CA VAL A 65 2.75 3.65 14.70
C VAL A 65 4.27 3.56 14.59
N ASN A 66 4.87 2.62 15.30
CA ASN A 66 6.30 2.31 15.13
C ASN A 66 6.53 1.53 13.84
N LYS A 67 6.86 2.23 12.75
CA LYS A 67 7.12 1.65 11.43
C LYS A 67 8.16 0.52 11.47
N GLY A 68 9.26 0.72 12.21
CA GLY A 68 10.34 -0.26 12.29
C GLY A 68 9.89 -1.58 12.90
N ALA A 69 9.11 -1.52 13.98
CA ALA A 69 8.55 -2.70 14.62
C ALA A 69 7.57 -3.45 13.69
N VAL A 70 6.68 -2.73 13.01
CA VAL A 70 5.74 -3.32 12.05
C VAL A 70 6.47 -3.98 10.89
N LEU A 71 7.47 -3.33 10.30
CA LEU A 71 8.22 -3.89 9.17
C LEU A 71 9.04 -5.12 9.57
N SER A 72 9.66 -5.12 10.74
CA SER A 72 10.38 -6.28 11.25
C SER A 72 9.45 -7.48 11.47
N ALA A 73 8.27 -7.26 12.07
CA ALA A 73 7.28 -8.30 12.24
C ALA A 73 6.70 -8.80 10.90
N LEU A 74 6.50 -7.89 9.94
CA LEU A 74 6.06 -8.23 8.59
C LEU A 74 7.05 -9.14 7.88
N ASP A 75 8.34 -8.85 7.99
CA ASP A 75 9.41 -9.69 7.42
C ASP A 75 9.41 -11.09 8.07
N GLY A 76 9.15 -11.18 9.38
CA GLY A 76 8.96 -12.44 10.08
C GLY A 76 7.77 -13.25 9.55
N ILE A 77 6.64 -12.58 9.28
CA ILE A 77 5.46 -13.22 8.68
C ILE A 77 5.81 -13.78 7.29
N ILE A 78 6.43 -12.97 6.43
CA ILE A 78 6.82 -13.40 5.09
C ILE A 78 7.77 -14.59 5.15
N ALA A 79 8.75 -14.57 6.05
CA ALA A 79 9.71 -15.66 6.20
C ALA A 79 9.05 -16.97 6.67
N SER A 80 7.91 -16.91 7.36
CA SER A 80 7.18 -18.07 7.87
C SER A 80 6.33 -18.79 6.81
N TYR A 81 6.07 -18.18 5.66
CA TYR A 81 5.26 -18.80 4.62
C TYR A 81 5.96 -19.99 3.97
N PRO A 82 5.20 -21.02 3.52
CA PRO A 82 5.76 -22.19 2.89
C PRO A 82 6.58 -21.84 1.64
N LYS A 83 7.74 -22.48 1.51
CA LYS A 83 8.56 -22.42 0.29
C LYS A 83 8.22 -23.59 -0.59
N VAL A 84 7.98 -23.31 -1.87
CA VAL A 84 7.60 -24.31 -2.87
C VAL A 84 8.49 -24.15 -4.09
N SER A 85 9.17 -25.21 -4.50
CA SER A 85 10.00 -25.18 -5.71
C SER A 85 9.15 -25.49 -6.96
N GLY A 86 9.25 -24.63 -7.94
CA GLY A 86 8.60 -24.79 -9.26
C GLY A 86 7.13 -24.41 -9.26
N GLY A 87 6.68 -23.77 -10.31
CA GLY A 87 5.31 -23.32 -10.53
C GLY A 87 5.20 -21.80 -10.63
N ASN A 88 4.05 -21.34 -11.15
CA ASN A 88 3.79 -19.93 -11.33
C ASN A 88 3.25 -19.31 -10.04
N PRO A 89 3.66 -18.11 -9.66
CA PRO A 89 3.08 -17.41 -8.53
C PRO A 89 1.61 -17.08 -8.78
N TYR A 90 0.81 -17.05 -7.72
CA TYR A 90 -0.61 -16.75 -7.76
C TYR A 90 -1.03 -15.96 -6.52
N LEU A 91 -2.11 -15.16 -6.63
CA LEU A 91 -2.69 -14.50 -5.47
C LEU A 91 -3.39 -15.53 -4.58
N SER A 92 -3.07 -15.54 -3.29
CA SER A 92 -3.82 -16.34 -2.30
C SER A 92 -5.30 -15.90 -2.25
N SER A 93 -6.12 -16.71 -1.63
CA SER A 93 -7.53 -16.34 -1.40
C SER A 93 -7.67 -15.05 -0.59
N ASP A 94 -6.78 -14.84 0.38
CA ASP A 94 -6.77 -13.63 1.20
C ASP A 94 -6.32 -12.41 0.39
N SER A 95 -5.30 -12.55 -0.47
CA SER A 95 -4.88 -11.48 -1.38
C SER A 95 -5.96 -11.14 -2.40
N ASN A 96 -6.67 -12.13 -2.94
CA ASN A 96 -7.81 -11.87 -3.82
C ASN A 96 -8.92 -11.07 -3.11
N ARG A 97 -9.21 -11.37 -1.82
CA ARG A 97 -10.15 -10.59 -1.01
C ARG A 97 -9.67 -9.16 -0.81
N VAL A 98 -8.38 -8.96 -0.54
CA VAL A 98 -7.76 -7.62 -0.44
C VAL A 98 -7.97 -6.84 -1.74
N MET A 99 -7.70 -7.42 -2.89
CA MET A 99 -7.85 -6.74 -4.18
C MET A 99 -9.32 -6.39 -4.48
N THR A 100 -10.24 -7.30 -4.20
CA THR A 100 -11.68 -7.04 -4.32
C THR A 100 -12.12 -5.91 -3.39
N LYS A 101 -11.64 -5.91 -2.14
CA LYS A 101 -11.98 -4.85 -1.18
C LYS A 101 -11.37 -3.50 -1.58
N ALA A 102 -10.16 -3.48 -2.12
CA ALA A 102 -9.53 -2.26 -2.63
C ALA A 102 -10.35 -1.62 -3.76
N GLN A 103 -10.88 -2.44 -4.67
CA GLN A 103 -11.78 -1.99 -5.73
C GLN A 103 -13.09 -1.42 -5.18
N GLN A 104 -13.68 -2.08 -4.18
CA GLN A 104 -14.88 -1.57 -3.51
C GLN A 104 -14.62 -0.21 -2.85
N LEU A 105 -13.52 -0.08 -2.12
CA LEU A 105 -13.14 1.17 -1.47
C LEU A 105 -12.92 2.31 -2.48
N ALA A 106 -12.26 2.04 -3.61
CA ALA A 106 -12.11 3.03 -4.66
C ALA A 106 -13.46 3.51 -5.20
N SER A 107 -14.38 2.58 -5.46
CA SER A 107 -15.74 2.90 -5.89
C SER A 107 -16.53 3.70 -4.84
N GLU A 108 -16.45 3.29 -3.56
CA GLU A 108 -17.12 3.99 -2.44
C GLU A 108 -16.59 5.42 -2.25
N MET A 109 -15.31 5.66 -2.55
CA MET A 109 -14.66 6.96 -2.46
C MET A 109 -14.83 7.82 -3.72
N GLY A 110 -15.47 7.28 -4.76
CA GLY A 110 -15.67 7.99 -6.04
C GLY A 110 -14.38 8.12 -6.86
N ASP A 111 -13.43 7.22 -6.66
CA ASP A 111 -12.14 7.23 -7.33
C ASP A 111 -12.18 6.42 -8.63
N GLN A 112 -11.50 6.91 -9.67
CA GLN A 112 -11.43 6.23 -10.98
C GLN A 112 -10.36 5.13 -11.00
N TYR A 113 -9.31 5.27 -10.17
CA TYR A 113 -8.20 4.34 -10.10
C TYR A 113 -8.03 3.79 -8.69
N ILE A 114 -7.58 2.54 -8.61
CA ILE A 114 -7.20 1.89 -7.35
C ILE A 114 -5.78 2.33 -7.01
N SER A 115 -5.63 3.10 -5.94
CA SER A 115 -4.35 3.62 -5.47
C SER A 115 -3.75 2.75 -4.35
N LEU A 116 -2.53 3.07 -3.95
CA LEU A 116 -1.83 2.39 -2.84
C LEU A 116 -2.64 2.43 -1.54
N GLU A 117 -3.31 3.56 -1.25
CA GLU A 117 -4.12 3.72 -0.03
C GLU A 117 -5.31 2.77 -0.02
N HIS A 118 -5.93 2.50 -1.18
CA HIS A 118 -7.03 1.54 -1.25
C HIS A 118 -6.54 0.13 -0.92
N ILE A 119 -5.37 -0.28 -1.45
CA ILE A 119 -4.76 -1.57 -1.14
C ILE A 119 -4.41 -1.63 0.36
N PHE A 120 -3.81 -0.58 0.90
CA PHE A 120 -3.47 -0.50 2.32
C PHE A 120 -4.71 -0.61 3.22
N MET A 121 -5.76 0.19 2.95
CA MET A 121 -7.03 0.13 3.68
C MET A 121 -7.69 -1.25 3.58
N ALA A 122 -7.63 -1.87 2.40
CA ALA A 122 -8.18 -3.21 2.20
C ALA A 122 -7.44 -4.27 3.01
N ILE A 123 -6.11 -4.17 3.16
CA ILE A 123 -5.32 -5.05 4.04
C ILE A 123 -5.75 -4.85 5.50
N VAL A 124 -5.89 -3.60 5.95
CA VAL A 124 -6.33 -3.28 7.33
C VAL A 124 -7.72 -3.86 7.61
N ALA A 125 -8.62 -3.84 6.63
CA ALA A 125 -9.97 -4.41 6.75
C ALA A 125 -9.99 -5.95 6.84
N GLY A 126 -8.89 -6.62 6.54
CA GLY A 126 -8.75 -8.07 6.59
C GLY A 126 -8.84 -8.65 8.00
N LYS A 127 -8.77 -9.99 8.07
CA LYS A 127 -8.80 -10.76 9.33
C LYS A 127 -7.59 -11.69 9.47
N GLU A 128 -6.76 -11.76 8.45
CA GLU A 128 -5.58 -12.61 8.39
C GLU A 128 -4.41 -12.01 9.21
N GLN A 129 -3.29 -12.70 9.25
CA GLN A 129 -2.17 -12.38 10.13
C GLN A 129 -1.61 -10.96 9.92
N THR A 130 -1.52 -10.49 8.67
CA THR A 130 -1.01 -9.15 8.34
C THR A 130 -1.96 -8.05 8.83
N ALA A 131 -3.28 -8.27 8.67
CA ALA A 131 -4.29 -7.36 9.20
C ALA A 131 -4.24 -7.27 10.72
N ARG A 132 -4.04 -8.42 11.41
CA ARG A 132 -3.87 -8.45 12.87
C ARG A 132 -2.63 -7.70 13.30
N LEU A 133 -1.49 -7.92 12.63
CA LEU A 133 -0.25 -7.16 12.91
C LEU A 133 -0.50 -5.66 12.88
N LEU A 134 -1.17 -5.16 11.86
CA LEU A 134 -1.49 -3.73 11.73
C LEU A 134 -2.40 -3.26 12.87
N LYS A 135 -3.48 -3.99 13.16
CA LYS A 135 -4.43 -3.65 14.22
C LYS A 135 -3.80 -3.67 15.61
N ASP A 136 -2.96 -4.65 15.90
CA ASP A 136 -2.24 -4.78 17.19
C ASP A 136 -1.24 -3.62 17.39
N ASN A 137 -0.81 -2.97 16.31
CA ASN A 137 0.02 -1.77 16.34
C ASN A 137 -0.78 -0.45 16.20
N GLY A 138 -2.09 -0.48 16.39
CA GLY A 138 -2.93 0.72 16.43
C GLY A 138 -3.46 1.19 15.07
N VAL A 139 -3.28 0.41 14.00
CA VAL A 139 -3.80 0.76 12.66
C VAL A 139 -5.24 0.23 12.56
N THR A 140 -6.23 1.09 12.82
CA THR A 140 -7.65 0.74 12.68
C THR A 140 -8.20 1.17 11.33
N GLU A 141 -9.29 0.54 10.87
CA GLU A 141 -9.95 0.92 9.61
C GLU A 141 -10.42 2.38 9.63
N LYS A 142 -11.04 2.80 10.74
CA LYS A 142 -11.56 4.16 10.91
C LYS A 142 -10.45 5.21 10.84
N ASP A 143 -9.39 5.01 11.61
CA ASP A 143 -8.31 6.00 11.72
C ASP A 143 -7.47 6.02 10.45
N THR A 144 -7.28 4.86 9.80
CA THR A 144 -6.62 4.77 8.50
C THR A 144 -7.39 5.54 7.43
N LYS A 145 -8.73 5.38 7.37
CA LYS A 145 -9.56 6.12 6.42
C LYS A 145 -9.47 7.63 6.66
N ALA A 146 -9.51 8.07 7.92
CA ALA A 146 -9.35 9.48 8.28
C ALA A 146 -7.98 10.02 7.84
N ALA A 147 -6.90 9.28 8.09
CA ALA A 147 -5.55 9.65 7.68
C ALA A 147 -5.42 9.76 6.15
N VAL A 148 -6.02 8.83 5.39
CA VAL A 148 -6.03 8.85 3.92
C VAL A 148 -6.77 10.07 3.39
N LEU A 149 -7.94 10.41 3.95
CA LEU A 149 -8.69 11.60 3.55
C LEU A 149 -7.90 12.88 3.81
N GLU A 150 -7.18 12.95 4.92
CA GLU A 150 -6.29 14.07 5.23
C GLU A 150 -5.09 14.15 4.30
N LEU A 151 -4.45 13.00 3.99
CA LEU A 151 -3.35 12.92 3.02
C LEU A 151 -3.74 13.51 1.67
N ARG A 152 -4.93 13.16 1.20
CA ARG A 152 -5.47 13.58 -0.10
C ARG A 152 -6.00 15.01 -0.13
N LYS A 153 -6.25 15.62 1.02
CA LYS A 153 -6.83 16.99 1.15
C LYS A 153 -8.09 17.19 0.29
N GLY A 154 -8.95 16.17 0.24
CA GLY A 154 -10.19 16.19 -0.52
C GLY A 154 -10.06 15.86 -2.02
N SER A 155 -8.88 15.51 -2.50
CA SER A 155 -8.70 15.11 -3.89
C SER A 155 -9.10 13.66 -4.13
N ASN A 156 -9.72 13.40 -5.29
CA ASN A 156 -10.01 12.05 -5.76
C ASN A 156 -8.86 11.51 -6.63
N VAL A 157 -8.77 10.18 -6.71
CA VAL A 157 -7.78 9.50 -7.56
C VAL A 157 -8.33 9.39 -8.98
N ASN A 158 -8.15 10.46 -9.76
CA ASN A 158 -8.67 10.59 -11.13
C ASN A 158 -7.58 10.44 -12.20
N SER A 159 -6.35 10.14 -11.81
CA SER A 159 -5.24 9.87 -12.72
C SER A 159 -4.40 8.70 -12.23
N GLN A 160 -3.67 8.07 -13.15
CA GLN A 160 -2.75 6.97 -12.79
C GLN A 160 -1.52 7.44 -11.98
N SER A 161 -1.24 8.75 -11.95
CA SER A 161 -0.14 9.35 -11.19
C SER A 161 -0.63 10.20 -9.99
N ALA A 162 -1.81 9.90 -9.48
CA ALA A 162 -2.42 10.70 -8.41
C ALA A 162 -1.55 10.78 -7.14
N GLU A 163 -0.90 9.69 -6.75
CA GLU A 163 -0.02 9.67 -5.57
C GLU A 163 1.15 10.65 -5.68
N ASP A 164 1.67 10.91 -6.88
CA ASP A 164 2.74 11.88 -7.07
C ASP A 164 2.28 13.31 -6.78
N SER A 165 1.01 13.60 -7.06
CA SER A 165 0.42 14.93 -6.85
C SER A 165 0.34 15.28 -5.37
N TYR A 166 -0.18 14.41 -4.52
CA TYR A 166 -0.25 14.71 -3.08
C TYR A 166 1.08 14.48 -2.36
N ASP A 167 1.99 13.65 -2.86
CA ASP A 167 3.37 13.60 -2.41
C ASP A 167 4.05 14.97 -2.59
N SER A 168 3.90 15.59 -3.75
CA SER A 168 4.46 16.91 -4.05
C SER A 168 3.87 18.00 -3.14
N LEU A 169 2.56 17.99 -2.91
CA LEU A 169 1.87 18.93 -2.03
C LEU A 169 2.32 18.78 -0.57
N ASN A 170 2.50 17.54 -0.10
CA ASN A 170 2.95 17.29 1.27
C ASN A 170 4.40 17.76 1.48
N ARG A 171 5.29 17.50 0.55
CA ARG A 171 6.69 17.99 0.59
C ARG A 171 6.75 19.51 0.59
N TYR A 172 5.91 20.17 -0.22
CA TYR A 172 5.84 21.62 -0.28
C TYR A 172 5.33 22.22 1.04
N ALA A 173 4.29 21.63 1.64
CA ALA A 173 3.75 22.07 2.90
C ALA A 173 4.74 21.90 4.08
N ILE A 174 5.51 20.80 4.11
CA ILE A 174 6.57 20.57 5.11
C ILE A 174 7.66 21.65 4.95
N ASN A 175 8.09 21.91 3.72
CA ASN A 175 9.14 22.91 3.43
C ASN A 175 8.68 24.32 3.83
N LEU A 176 7.43 24.70 3.60
CA LEU A 176 6.87 25.98 4.04
C LEU A 176 6.80 26.09 5.56
N ASN A 177 6.41 25.03 6.26
CA ASN A 177 6.35 25.02 7.72
C ASN A 177 7.75 25.10 8.35
N GLU A 178 8.74 24.43 7.78
CA GLU A 178 10.14 24.55 8.21
C GLU A 178 10.70 25.95 7.96
N ARG A 179 10.39 26.54 6.80
CA ARG A 179 10.77 27.92 6.46
C ARG A 179 10.11 28.93 7.40
N ALA A 180 8.84 28.75 7.73
CA ALA A 180 8.14 29.58 8.70
C ALA A 180 8.75 29.50 10.10
N ARG A 181 9.08 28.28 10.57
CA ARG A 181 9.72 28.06 11.87
C ARG A 181 11.13 28.66 11.94
N ASN A 182 11.84 28.69 10.83
CA ASN A 182 13.20 29.21 10.71
C ASN A 182 13.25 30.71 10.36
N GLY A 183 12.10 31.41 10.36
CA GLY A 183 12.03 32.85 10.04
C GLY A 183 12.43 33.21 8.63
N LYS A 184 12.41 32.26 7.68
CA LYS A 184 12.81 32.42 6.29
C LYS A 184 11.63 32.58 5.31
N LEU A 185 10.50 33.10 5.79
CA LEU A 185 9.44 33.58 4.90
C LEU A 185 9.70 35.03 4.65
N ASP A 186 10.14 35.39 3.45
CA ASP A 186 10.17 36.78 3.01
C ASP A 186 8.74 37.32 2.94
N PRO A 187 8.54 38.58 3.38
CA PRO A 187 7.22 39.21 3.35
C PRO A 187 6.68 39.38 1.93
#